data_649ee9aa4a5953745e005cda385cc6e6
#
_entry.id   649ee9aa4a5953745e005cda385cc6e6
#
_cell.length_a   1.000
_cell.length_b   1.000
_cell.length_c   1.000
_cell.angle_alpha   90.00
_cell.angle_beta   90.00
_cell.angle_gamma   90.00
#
_symmetry.space_group_name_H-M   'P 1'
#
loop_
_entity.id
_entity.type
_entity.pdbx_description
1 polymer ?
#
loop_
_entity_poly.entity_id
_entity_poly.type
_entity_poly.pdbx_seq_one_letter_code
_entity_poly.pdbx_strand_id
1 'polypeptide(L)'
;FDIIHPGHIHVLSQAKLLGDILVVGLNSDKSVKNLKGKERPLVNESDRAKILLSIKYVDYVTIFDESTPKDIIEKIKPDTLVKGGDYIVDDIVGSKFVIDKGGRVEIVKFLDGYSSSNYIDNLN
;
A
#
# COMPACT_ATOMS: atom_id res chain seq x y z
N PHE A 1 4.22 0.47 4.29
CA PHE A 1 5.47 0.98 3.67
C PHE A 1 6.30 1.81 4.65
N ASP A 2 6.63 1.26 5.82
CA ASP A 2 7.51 1.97 6.74
C ASP A 2 8.97 1.80 6.29
N ILE A 3 9.48 0.57 6.27
CA ILE A 3 10.79 0.26 5.71
C ILE A 3 10.57 -0.48 4.39
N ILE A 4 11.06 0.12 3.29
CA ILE A 4 10.94 -0.49 1.97
C ILE A 4 11.93 -1.66 1.85
N HIS A 5 11.44 -2.78 1.37
CA HIS A 5 12.23 -4.00 1.20
C HIS A 5 11.82 -4.72 -0.11
N PRO A 6 12.57 -5.77 -0.51
CA PRO A 6 12.28 -6.48 -1.77
C PRO A 6 10.85 -6.98 -1.92
N GLY A 7 10.18 -7.33 -0.81
CA GLY A 7 8.77 -7.73 -0.84
C GLY A 7 7.87 -6.61 -1.34
N HIS A 8 8.09 -5.37 -0.92
CA HIS A 8 7.37 -4.21 -1.42
C HIS A 8 7.66 -3.96 -2.91
N ILE A 9 8.93 -4.06 -3.31
CA ILE A 9 9.31 -3.87 -4.72
C ILE A 9 8.60 -4.91 -5.60
N HIS A 10 8.52 -6.15 -5.14
CA HIS A 10 7.80 -7.21 -5.85
C HIS A 10 6.33 -6.85 -6.08
N VAL A 11 5.63 -6.44 -5.02
CA VAL A 11 4.21 -6.04 -5.12
C VAL A 11 4.04 -4.87 -6.08
N LEU A 12 4.90 -3.85 -5.98
CA LEU A 12 4.82 -2.66 -6.83
C LEU A 12 5.09 -3.01 -8.30
N SER A 13 6.07 -3.88 -8.58
CA SER A 13 6.36 -4.30 -9.94
C SER A 13 5.20 -5.07 -10.57
N GLN A 14 4.58 -5.96 -9.80
CA GLN A 14 3.42 -6.71 -10.27
C GLN A 14 2.20 -5.80 -10.46
N ALA A 15 1.98 -4.86 -9.54
CA ALA A 15 0.89 -3.89 -9.65
C ALA A 15 1.03 -3.03 -10.92
N LYS A 16 2.24 -2.58 -11.23
CA LYS A 16 2.48 -1.78 -12.45
C LYS A 16 2.13 -2.53 -13.72
N LEU A 17 2.35 -3.84 -13.76
CA LEU A 17 2.00 -4.67 -14.91
C LEU A 17 0.49 -4.76 -15.15
N LEU A 18 -0.33 -4.48 -14.14
CA LEU A 18 -1.77 -4.60 -14.21
C LEU A 18 -2.47 -3.34 -14.74
N GLY A 19 -1.72 -2.27 -15.00
CA GLY A 19 -2.29 -1.03 -15.51
C GLY A 19 -1.23 -0.11 -16.10
N ASP A 20 -1.67 1.05 -16.55
CA ASP A 20 -0.78 2.05 -17.17
C ASP A 20 -0.17 2.99 -16.14
N ILE A 21 -0.94 3.33 -15.11
CA ILE A 21 -0.55 4.27 -14.07
C ILE A 21 -0.69 3.58 -12.72
N LEU A 22 0.38 3.61 -11.92
CA LEU A 22 0.37 3.09 -10.56
C LEU A 22 0.30 4.24 -9.55
N VAL A 23 -0.77 4.25 -8.78
CA VAL A 23 -0.95 5.16 -7.63
C VAL A 23 -0.83 4.35 -6.36
N VAL A 24 0.04 4.77 -5.46
CA VAL A 24 0.22 4.12 -4.16
C VAL A 24 -0.51 4.94 -3.09
N GLY A 25 -1.42 4.29 -2.38
CA GLY A 25 -2.04 4.87 -1.17
C GLY A 25 -1.14 4.66 0.03
N LEU A 26 -0.76 5.73 0.69
CA LEU A 26 0.17 5.71 1.80
C LEU A 26 -0.48 6.25 3.07
N ASN A 27 -0.48 5.46 4.14
CA ASN A 27 -0.95 5.92 5.44
C ASN A 27 -0.05 7.05 5.95
N SER A 28 -0.67 8.15 6.42
CA SER A 28 0.06 9.22 7.09
C SER A 28 0.70 8.74 8.39
N ASP A 29 1.59 9.53 8.96
CA ASP A 29 2.18 9.24 10.28
C ASP A 29 1.08 9.09 11.34
N LYS A 30 0.10 9.96 11.32
CA LYS A 30 -1.06 9.90 12.22
C LYS A 30 -1.82 8.59 12.08
N SER A 31 -2.10 8.18 10.86
CA SER A 31 -2.79 6.92 10.57
C SER A 31 -2.01 5.71 11.07
N VAL A 32 -0.70 5.69 10.81
CA VAL A 32 0.17 4.58 11.26
C VAL A 32 0.23 4.50 12.79
N LYS A 33 0.35 5.64 13.46
CA LYS A 33 0.37 5.68 14.94
C LYS A 33 -0.92 5.14 15.54
N ASN A 34 -2.05 5.49 14.95
CA ASN A 34 -3.35 5.00 15.40
C ASN A 34 -3.51 3.48 15.20
N LEU A 35 -2.91 2.93 14.16
CA LEU A 35 -3.02 1.51 13.84
C LEU A 35 -1.96 0.64 14.52
N LYS A 36 -0.74 1.15 14.65
CA LYS A 36 0.43 0.37 15.08
C LYS A 36 1.10 0.86 16.36
N GLY A 37 0.65 1.97 16.93
CA GLY A 37 1.19 2.51 18.18
C GLY A 37 2.15 3.67 17.99
N LYS A 38 2.55 4.28 19.11
CA LYS A 38 3.31 5.54 19.14
C LYS A 38 4.71 5.45 18.57
N GLU A 39 5.30 4.27 18.53
CA GLU A 39 6.67 4.05 18.05
C GLU A 39 6.74 3.92 16.54
N ARG A 40 5.60 3.88 15.87
CA ARG A 40 5.51 3.78 14.42
C ARG A 40 4.93 5.06 13.82
N PRO A 41 5.31 5.46 12.59
CA PRO A 41 6.31 4.79 11.75
C PRO A 41 7.74 5.17 12.18
N LEU A 42 8.75 4.40 11.77
CA LEU A 42 10.15 4.76 11.95
C LEU A 42 10.57 5.81 10.93
N VAL A 43 10.01 5.75 9.73
CA VAL A 43 10.27 6.70 8.64
C VAL A 43 9.02 7.57 8.47
N ASN A 44 9.19 8.90 8.51
CA ASN A 44 8.05 9.81 8.40
C ASN A 44 7.39 9.77 7.02
N GLU A 45 6.16 10.26 6.92
CA GLU A 45 5.37 10.18 5.69
C GLU A 45 6.02 10.87 4.51
N SER A 46 6.66 12.02 4.72
CA SER A 46 7.35 12.74 3.65
C SER A 46 8.49 11.91 3.07
N ASP A 47 9.29 11.30 3.91
CA ASP A 47 10.41 10.46 3.48
C ASP A 47 9.91 9.15 2.86
N ARG A 48 8.87 8.56 3.41
CA ARG A 48 8.25 7.35 2.82
C ARG A 48 7.73 7.63 1.41
N ALA A 49 7.07 8.78 1.23
CA ALA A 49 6.58 9.18 -0.08
C ALA A 49 7.73 9.40 -1.07
N LYS A 50 8.81 10.05 -0.64
CA LYS A 50 10.00 10.26 -1.49
C LYS A 50 10.63 8.94 -1.91
N ILE A 51 10.76 8.00 -0.99
CA ILE A 51 11.31 6.67 -1.30
C ILE A 51 10.44 5.96 -2.32
N LEU A 52 9.12 5.96 -2.11
CA LEU A 52 8.18 5.32 -3.05
C LEU A 52 8.24 5.98 -4.43
N LEU A 53 8.28 7.31 -4.49
CA LEU A 53 8.34 8.03 -5.76
C LEU A 53 9.65 7.81 -6.52
N SER A 54 10.72 7.39 -5.83
CA SER A 54 11.99 7.06 -6.48
C SER A 54 11.99 5.66 -7.11
N ILE A 55 10.99 4.84 -6.82
CA ILE A 55 10.85 3.51 -7.38
C ILE A 55 10.25 3.64 -8.78
N LYS A 56 10.92 3.05 -9.77
CA LYS A 56 10.55 3.22 -11.19
C LYS A 56 9.13 2.80 -11.56
N TYR A 57 8.50 1.94 -10.74
CA TYR A 57 7.15 1.46 -11.01
C TYR A 57 6.05 2.43 -10.54
N VAL A 58 6.38 3.35 -9.64
CA VAL A 58 5.40 4.23 -8.98
C VAL A 58 5.27 5.54 -9.74
N ASP A 59 4.03 5.88 -10.14
CA ASP A 59 3.74 7.12 -10.82
C ASP A 59 3.28 8.22 -9.87
N TYR A 60 2.44 7.87 -8.90
CA TYR A 60 1.88 8.81 -7.92
C TYR A 60 1.82 8.19 -6.53
N VAL A 61 1.94 9.03 -5.52
CA VAL A 61 1.69 8.65 -4.13
C VAL A 61 0.64 9.59 -3.56
N THR A 62 -0.39 9.03 -2.94
CA THR A 62 -1.40 9.81 -2.22
C THR A 62 -1.39 9.42 -0.76
N ILE A 63 -1.34 10.41 0.13
CA ILE A 63 -1.29 10.20 1.58
C ILE A 63 -2.69 10.35 2.16
N PHE A 64 -3.09 9.43 3.03
CA PHE A 64 -4.39 9.49 3.69
C PHE A 64 -4.25 9.36 5.20
N ASP A 65 -5.08 10.09 5.94
CA ASP A 65 -5.07 10.13 7.42
C ASP A 65 -5.97 9.08 8.05
N GLU A 66 -6.97 8.61 7.32
CA GLU A 66 -7.96 7.66 7.82
C GLU A 66 -7.33 6.31 8.12
N SER A 67 -7.99 5.49 8.92
CA SER A 67 -7.50 4.16 9.26
C SER A 67 -7.54 3.20 8.07
N THR A 68 -8.39 3.47 7.08
CA THR A 68 -8.50 2.66 5.86
C THR A 68 -8.44 3.56 4.63
N PRO A 69 -8.06 3.01 3.45
CA PRO A 69 -8.00 3.79 2.20
C PRO A 69 -9.35 3.93 1.49
N LYS A 70 -10.46 3.68 2.16
CA LYS A 70 -11.79 3.69 1.53
C LYS A 70 -12.07 4.98 0.77
N ASP A 71 -11.87 6.13 1.42
CA ASP A 71 -12.22 7.44 0.84
C ASP A 71 -11.37 7.76 -0.39
N ILE A 72 -10.06 7.49 -0.36
CA ILE A 72 -9.21 7.76 -1.52
C ILE A 72 -9.51 6.80 -2.68
N ILE A 73 -9.85 5.54 -2.38
CA ILE A 73 -10.25 4.58 -3.42
C ILE A 73 -11.51 5.08 -4.14
N GLU A 74 -12.50 5.55 -3.39
CA GLU A 74 -13.74 6.07 -3.96
C GLU A 74 -13.53 7.36 -4.77
N LYS A 75 -12.55 8.18 -4.38
CA LYS A 75 -12.20 9.41 -5.11
C LYS A 75 -11.41 9.10 -6.38
N ILE A 76 -10.44 8.22 -6.31
CA ILE A 76 -9.57 7.87 -7.44
C ILE A 76 -10.33 7.02 -8.46
N LYS A 77 -11.23 6.16 -8.01
CA LYS A 77 -11.97 5.22 -8.85
C LYS A 77 -11.06 4.38 -9.73
N PRO A 78 -10.15 3.60 -9.11
CA PRO A 78 -9.18 2.84 -9.87
C PRO A 78 -9.85 1.75 -10.72
N ASP A 79 -9.28 1.46 -11.86
CA ASP A 79 -9.71 0.32 -12.69
C ASP A 79 -9.31 -1.01 -12.05
N THR A 80 -8.17 -1.03 -11.38
CA THR A 80 -7.65 -2.20 -10.67
C THR A 80 -7.17 -1.78 -9.29
N LEU A 81 -7.69 -2.44 -8.27
CA LEU A 81 -7.23 -2.29 -6.89
C LEU A 81 -6.28 -3.45 -6.58
N VAL A 82 -5.07 -3.14 -6.15
CA VAL A 82 -4.05 -4.15 -5.83
C VAL A 82 -3.77 -4.14 -4.33
N LYS A 83 -3.76 -5.32 -3.74
CA LYS A 83 -3.39 -5.52 -2.35
C LYS A 83 -2.30 -6.58 -2.25
N GLY A 84 -1.22 -6.26 -1.54
CA GLY A 84 -0.19 -7.25 -1.24
C GLY A 84 -0.49 -8.01 0.03
N GLY A 85 -0.28 -9.32 0.02
CA GLY A 85 -0.44 -10.17 1.19
C GLY A 85 -1.44 -11.31 1.00
N ASP A 86 -1.82 -11.93 2.11
CA ASP A 86 -2.77 -13.03 2.13
C ASP A 86 -4.15 -12.50 2.52
N TYR A 87 -4.96 -12.20 1.51
CA TYR A 87 -6.30 -11.65 1.69
C TYR A 87 -7.33 -12.40 0.87
N ILE A 88 -8.57 -12.36 1.32
CA ILE A 88 -9.74 -12.73 0.53
C ILE A 88 -10.28 -11.43 -0.07
N VAL A 89 -10.65 -11.44 -1.34
CA VAL A 89 -11.11 -10.23 -2.06
C VAL A 89 -12.21 -9.49 -1.28
N ASP A 90 -13.17 -10.20 -0.72
CA ASP A 90 -14.29 -9.59 0.01
C ASP A 90 -13.85 -8.85 1.28
N ASP A 91 -12.70 -9.19 1.85
CA ASP A 91 -12.17 -8.56 3.06
C ASP A 91 -11.31 -7.34 2.76
N ILE A 92 -11.03 -7.05 1.50
CA ILE A 92 -10.22 -5.89 1.10
C ILE A 92 -11.10 -4.64 1.07
N VAL A 93 -10.69 -3.63 1.83
CA VAL A 93 -11.37 -2.33 1.83
C VAL A 93 -11.41 -1.76 0.41
N GLY A 94 -12.60 -1.35 -0.03
CA GLY A 94 -12.83 -0.79 -1.36
C GLY A 94 -13.07 -1.80 -2.46
N SER A 95 -12.94 -3.11 -2.19
CA SER A 95 -13.12 -4.14 -3.22
C SER A 95 -14.50 -4.10 -3.85
N LYS A 96 -15.55 -4.01 -3.04
CA LYS A 96 -16.92 -3.95 -3.55
C LYS A 96 -17.14 -2.73 -4.43
N PHE A 97 -16.65 -1.57 -4.01
CA PHE A 97 -16.77 -0.34 -4.79
C PHE A 97 -16.13 -0.49 -6.17
N VAL A 98 -14.90 -1.02 -6.22
CA VAL A 98 -14.17 -1.20 -7.48
C VAL A 98 -14.89 -2.20 -8.39
N ILE A 99 -15.32 -3.33 -7.84
CA ILE A 99 -16.03 -4.37 -8.62
C ILE A 99 -17.37 -3.84 -9.14
N ASP A 100 -18.13 -3.14 -8.31
CA ASP A 100 -19.43 -2.57 -8.71
C ASP A 100 -19.27 -1.53 -9.81
N LYS A 101 -18.12 -0.88 -9.91
CA LYS A 101 -17.81 0.07 -10.99
C LYS A 101 -17.23 -0.58 -12.25
N GLY A 102 -17.18 -1.89 -12.29
CA GLY A 102 -16.66 -2.65 -13.43
C GLY A 102 -15.15 -2.86 -13.40
N GLY A 103 -14.50 -2.49 -12.31
CA GLY A 103 -13.08 -2.74 -12.13
C GLY A 103 -12.80 -4.13 -11.56
N ARG A 104 -11.55 -4.37 -11.21
CA ARG A 104 -11.12 -5.65 -10.67
C ARG A 104 -10.20 -5.47 -9.47
N VAL A 105 -10.09 -6.51 -8.66
CA VAL A 105 -9.24 -6.56 -7.47
C VAL A 105 -8.24 -7.69 -7.66
N GLU A 106 -6.96 -7.38 -7.49
CA GLU A 106 -5.87 -8.34 -7.63
C GLU A 106 -5.09 -8.42 -6.33
N ILE A 107 -4.76 -9.63 -5.92
CA ILE A 107 -3.96 -9.89 -4.73
C ILE A 107 -2.58 -10.37 -5.18
N VAL A 108 -1.53 -9.71 -4.70
CA VAL A 108 -0.15 -10.09 -4.99
C VAL A 108 0.45 -10.68 -3.71
N LYS A 109 0.91 -11.92 -3.77
CA LYS A 109 1.55 -12.56 -2.62
C LYS A 109 2.89 -11.92 -2.31
N PHE A 110 3.19 -11.75 -1.03
CA PHE A 110 4.51 -11.30 -0.60
C PHE A 110 5.56 -12.38 -0.88
N LEU A 111 6.79 -11.92 -1.09
CA LEU A 111 7.94 -12.82 -1.07
C LEU A 111 8.18 -13.28 0.38
N ASP A 112 8.46 -14.57 0.56
CA ASP A 112 8.69 -15.14 1.88
C ASP A 112 9.82 -14.43 2.62
N GLY A 113 9.61 -14.18 3.91
CA GLY A 113 10.62 -13.59 4.78
C GLY A 113 10.73 -12.07 4.73
N TYR A 114 9.95 -11.38 3.87
CA TYR A 114 10.00 -9.92 3.76
C TYR A 114 8.75 -9.28 4.35
N SER A 115 8.96 -8.43 5.38
CA SER A 115 7.94 -7.52 5.88
C SER A 115 8.63 -6.38 6.64
N SER A 116 8.00 -5.20 6.68
CA SER A 116 8.53 -4.07 7.46
C SER A 116 8.59 -4.41 8.95
N SER A 117 7.59 -5.13 9.46
CA SER A 117 7.56 -5.53 10.87
C SER A 117 8.71 -6.46 11.22
N ASN A 118 9.07 -7.42 10.35
CA ASN A 118 10.22 -8.29 10.58
C ASN A 118 11.53 -7.50 10.66
N TYR A 119 11.73 -6.52 9.78
CA TYR A 119 12.91 -5.66 9.81
C TYR A 119 12.97 -4.83 11.09
N ILE A 120 11.86 -4.24 11.49
CA ILE A 120 11.79 -3.40 12.68
C ILE A 120 11.99 -4.23 13.94
N ASP A 121 11.36 -5.39 14.04
CA ASP A 121 11.49 -6.28 15.22
C ASP A 121 12.93 -6.79 15.38
N ASN A 122 13.64 -7.01 14.28
CA ASN A 122 15.03 -7.44 14.30
C ASN A 122 16.01 -6.32 14.68
N LEU A 123 15.61 -5.05 14.60
CA LEU A 123 16.41 -3.91 15.04
C LEU A 123 16.40 -3.73 16.57
N ASN A 124 15.43 -4.30 17.22
CA ASN A 124 15.27 -4.23 18.67
C ASN A 124 15.78 -5.52 19.32
#